data_93dd3c441c91649489712f756619495c
#
_entry.id   93dd3c441c91649489712f756619495c
#
_cell.length_a   1.000
_cell.length_b   1.000
_cell.length_c   1.000
_cell.angle_alpha   90.00
_cell.angle_beta   90.00
_cell.angle_gamma   90.00
#
_symmetry.space_group_name_H-M   'P 1'
#
loop_
_entity.id
_entity.type
_entity.pdbx_description
1 polymer ?
#
loop_
_entity_poly.entity_id
_entity_poly.type
_entity_poly.pdbx_seq_one_letter_code
_entity_poly.pdbx_strand_id
1 'polypeptide(L)'
;MVEQTEAKFGPINVLVNNAGITMAKSLLETSLEDYRRILEINQISVFLGMKAVTPSMKKTKNGSIINISSINGLVGGAIGYTDSKFAVRGMTKAAALELANYGIRVNSVHPGIIATPMIMQDDTKDAVEQFAKTIPLKRVAQPEEISGLILFLASDDSSYSTGSEFIADGGITAQ
;
A
#
# COMPACT_ATOMS: atom_id res chain seq x y z
N MET A 1 -15.61 12.70 3.84
CA MET A 1 -15.67 11.31 3.31
C MET A 1 -16.18 10.34 4.37
N VAL A 2 -15.48 10.13 5.50
CA VAL A 2 -15.90 9.16 6.56
C VAL A 2 -17.35 9.38 7.01
N GLU A 3 -17.72 10.58 7.46
CA GLU A 3 -19.08 10.91 7.89
C GLU A 3 -20.16 10.60 6.83
N GLN A 4 -19.87 10.89 5.55
CA GLN A 4 -20.80 10.60 4.45
C GLN A 4 -20.94 9.10 4.20
N THR A 5 -19.84 8.35 4.35
CA THR A 5 -19.86 6.90 4.22
C THR A 5 -20.65 6.26 5.36
N GLU A 6 -20.39 6.69 6.60
CA GLU A 6 -21.10 6.20 7.77
C GLU A 6 -22.61 6.52 7.73
N ALA A 7 -22.97 7.71 7.27
CA ALA A 7 -24.37 8.10 7.12
C ALA A 7 -25.13 7.24 6.10
N LYS A 8 -24.43 6.73 5.07
CA LYS A 8 -25.06 5.96 3.99
C LYS A 8 -25.01 4.46 4.20
N PHE A 9 -23.91 3.94 4.75
CA PHE A 9 -23.61 2.51 4.80
C PHE A 9 -23.40 1.97 6.22
N GLY A 10 -23.46 2.81 7.25
CA GLY A 10 -23.15 2.44 8.62
C GLY A 10 -21.64 2.47 8.92
N PRO A 11 -21.22 1.88 10.05
CA PRO A 11 -19.83 1.93 10.51
C PRO A 11 -18.85 1.37 9.49
N ILE A 12 -17.67 1.99 9.40
CA ILE A 12 -16.59 1.55 8.52
C ILE A 12 -15.84 0.39 9.18
N ASN A 13 -15.73 -0.73 8.48
CA ASN A 13 -15.00 -1.93 8.93
C ASN A 13 -13.74 -2.19 8.11
N VAL A 14 -13.62 -1.66 6.90
CA VAL A 14 -12.48 -1.87 6.02
C VAL A 14 -11.99 -0.52 5.49
N LEU A 15 -10.66 -0.34 5.55
CA LEU A 15 -9.96 0.75 4.88
C LEU A 15 -8.86 0.18 4.01
N VAL A 16 -8.83 0.58 2.74
CA VAL A 16 -7.71 0.31 1.83
C VAL A 16 -7.04 1.64 1.47
N ASN A 17 -5.87 1.90 2.02
CA ASN A 17 -5.03 3.03 1.65
C ASN A 17 -4.24 2.67 0.40
N ASN A 18 -4.86 2.87 -0.78
CA ASN A 18 -4.29 2.49 -2.07
C ASN A 18 -3.72 3.66 -2.86
N ALA A 19 -4.23 4.88 -2.65
CA ALA A 19 -3.79 6.05 -3.40
C ALA A 19 -2.28 6.28 -3.29
N GLY A 20 -1.64 6.55 -4.42
CA GLY A 20 -0.20 6.78 -4.46
C GLY A 20 0.25 7.30 -5.83
N ILE A 21 1.38 7.96 -5.83
CA ILE A 21 2.07 8.43 -7.03
C ILE A 21 3.52 7.94 -7.03
N THR A 22 4.12 7.88 -8.21
CA THR A 22 5.56 7.65 -8.36
C THR A 22 6.25 8.87 -8.96
N MET A 23 7.56 8.91 -8.82
CA MET A 23 8.41 9.95 -9.41
C MET A 23 9.76 9.33 -9.76
N ALA A 24 10.12 9.45 -11.03
CA ALA A 24 11.39 8.93 -11.55
C ALA A 24 12.42 10.07 -11.73
N LYS A 25 12.78 10.75 -10.62
CA LYS A 25 13.83 11.77 -10.60
C LYS A 25 15.02 11.29 -9.80
N SER A 26 16.23 11.68 -10.20
CA SER A 26 17.44 11.46 -9.41
C SER A 26 17.42 12.31 -8.12
N LEU A 27 18.30 11.99 -7.17
CA LEU A 27 18.44 12.76 -5.92
C LEU A 27 18.71 14.24 -6.17
N LEU A 28 19.56 14.57 -7.15
CA LEU A 28 19.94 15.94 -7.45
C LEU A 28 18.83 16.72 -8.21
N GLU A 29 17.98 16.02 -8.96
CA GLU A 29 16.89 16.63 -9.73
C GLU A 29 15.60 16.76 -8.91
N THR A 30 15.52 16.06 -7.77
CA THR A 30 14.33 16.10 -6.91
C THR A 30 14.29 17.40 -6.12
N SER A 31 13.35 18.28 -6.44
CA SER A 31 13.12 19.48 -5.66
C SER A 31 12.47 19.16 -4.31
N LEU A 32 12.59 20.08 -3.34
CA LEU A 32 11.90 19.93 -2.05
C LEU A 32 10.36 19.89 -2.22
N GLU A 33 9.83 20.58 -3.22
CA GLU A 33 8.40 20.56 -3.53
C GLU A 33 7.96 19.20 -4.05
N ASP A 34 8.69 18.60 -4.99
CA ASP A 34 8.45 17.24 -5.48
C ASP A 34 8.50 16.21 -4.34
N TYR A 35 9.53 16.32 -3.50
CA TYR A 35 9.72 15.44 -2.36
C TYR A 35 8.54 15.54 -1.38
N ARG A 36 8.14 16.75 -1.00
CA ARG A 36 6.98 16.98 -0.14
C ARG A 36 5.70 16.43 -0.75
N ARG A 37 5.46 16.66 -2.03
CA ARG A 37 4.26 16.18 -2.73
C ARG A 37 4.15 14.66 -2.67
N ILE A 38 5.25 13.94 -2.88
CA ILE A 38 5.22 12.48 -2.83
C ILE A 38 4.96 11.97 -1.41
N LEU A 39 5.54 12.60 -0.39
CA LEU A 39 5.27 12.26 1.01
C LEU A 39 3.83 12.57 1.41
N GLU A 40 3.27 13.72 1.01
CA GLU A 40 1.87 14.08 1.28
C GLU A 40 0.92 13.01 0.75
N ILE A 41 1.12 12.57 -0.51
CA ILE A 41 0.21 11.63 -1.16
C ILE A 41 0.46 10.19 -0.71
N ASN A 42 1.71 9.74 -0.55
CA ASN A 42 2.00 8.34 -0.31
C ASN A 42 2.09 7.98 1.18
N GLN A 43 2.40 8.94 2.02
CA GLN A 43 2.68 8.70 3.45
C GLN A 43 1.66 9.39 4.36
N ILE A 44 1.51 10.72 4.25
CA ILE A 44 0.65 11.48 5.15
C ILE A 44 -0.82 11.11 4.95
N SER A 45 -1.25 10.88 3.70
CA SER A 45 -2.60 10.42 3.40
C SER A 45 -2.94 9.08 4.08
N VAL A 46 -1.98 8.14 4.13
CA VAL A 46 -2.14 6.84 4.80
C VAL A 46 -2.36 7.03 6.31
N PHE A 47 -1.55 7.88 6.94
CA PHE A 47 -1.73 8.26 8.35
C PHE A 47 -3.11 8.88 8.59
N LEU A 48 -3.52 9.84 7.75
CA LEU A 48 -4.82 10.52 7.87
C LEU A 48 -5.98 9.54 7.66
N GLY A 49 -5.87 8.62 6.69
CA GLY A 49 -6.86 7.59 6.45
C GLY A 49 -7.06 6.69 7.67
N MET A 50 -5.97 6.16 8.23
CA MET A 50 -6.01 5.35 9.45
C MET A 50 -6.62 6.12 10.62
N LYS A 51 -6.18 7.36 10.85
CA LYS A 51 -6.71 8.22 11.91
C LYS A 51 -8.21 8.47 11.77
N ALA A 52 -8.68 8.70 10.55
CA ALA A 52 -10.08 9.04 10.27
C ALA A 52 -11.04 7.89 10.52
N VAL A 53 -10.67 6.63 10.20
CA VAL A 53 -11.55 5.47 10.36
C VAL A 53 -11.48 4.82 11.74
N THR A 54 -10.41 5.04 12.49
CA THR A 54 -10.18 4.41 13.81
C THR A 54 -11.34 4.60 14.78
N PRO A 55 -11.97 5.79 14.91
CA PRO A 55 -13.12 5.96 15.82
C PRO A 55 -14.31 5.06 15.45
N SER A 56 -14.59 4.88 14.16
CA SER A 56 -15.65 3.99 13.66
C SER A 56 -15.37 2.53 14.01
N MET A 57 -14.16 2.06 13.66
CA MET A 57 -13.74 0.69 13.91
C MET A 57 -13.67 0.34 15.41
N LYS A 58 -13.27 1.29 16.26
CA LYS A 58 -13.28 1.11 17.73
C LYS A 58 -14.68 0.88 18.29
N LYS A 59 -15.70 1.56 17.75
CA LYS A 59 -17.11 1.39 18.19
C LYS A 59 -17.61 -0.03 17.92
N THR A 60 -17.28 -0.59 16.76
CA THR A 60 -17.70 -1.92 16.35
C THR A 60 -16.80 -3.04 16.87
N LYS A 61 -15.62 -2.71 17.37
CA LYS A 61 -14.55 -3.67 17.73
C LYS A 61 -14.23 -4.63 16.59
N ASN A 62 -14.33 -4.14 15.37
CA ASN A 62 -14.06 -4.91 14.15
C ASN A 62 -13.53 -3.96 13.09
N GLY A 63 -12.30 -4.21 12.62
CA GLY A 63 -11.69 -3.41 11.58
C GLY A 63 -10.55 -4.12 10.89
N SER A 64 -10.41 -3.86 9.58
CA SER A 64 -9.26 -4.23 8.80
C SER A 64 -8.73 -3.04 8.00
N ILE A 65 -7.49 -2.68 8.25
CA ILE A 65 -6.78 -1.62 7.53
C ILE A 65 -5.70 -2.26 6.67
N ILE A 66 -5.75 -2.01 5.37
CA ILE A 66 -4.80 -2.53 4.39
C ILE A 66 -4.06 -1.34 3.77
N ASN A 67 -2.77 -1.24 4.03
CA ASN A 67 -1.92 -0.19 3.50
C ASN A 67 -1.12 -0.71 2.31
N ILE A 68 -1.29 -0.08 1.14
CA ILE A 68 -0.54 -0.47 -0.05
C ILE A 68 0.82 0.21 -0.05
N SER A 69 1.84 -0.58 0.28
CA SER A 69 3.23 -0.20 0.18
C SER A 69 3.77 -0.50 -1.24
N SER A 70 4.90 -1.15 -1.35
CA SER A 70 5.58 -1.58 -2.58
C SER A 70 6.74 -2.51 -2.20
N ILE A 71 7.32 -3.22 -3.16
CA ILE A 71 8.67 -3.79 -3.00
C ILE A 71 9.68 -2.70 -2.62
N ASN A 72 9.49 -1.44 -3.06
CA ASN A 72 10.29 -0.31 -2.63
C ASN A 72 10.05 0.14 -1.17
N GLY A 73 9.19 -0.51 -0.44
CA GLY A 73 9.13 -0.49 1.03
C GLY A 73 10.01 -1.56 1.71
N LEU A 74 10.70 -2.40 0.91
CA LEU A 74 11.56 -3.50 1.35
C LEU A 74 12.99 -3.32 0.85
N VAL A 75 13.13 -2.85 -0.39
CA VAL A 75 14.42 -2.63 -1.08
C VAL A 75 14.51 -1.21 -1.64
N GLY A 76 15.72 -0.79 -2.00
CA GLY A 76 15.98 0.53 -2.58
C GLY A 76 15.30 0.75 -3.93
N GLY A 77 15.10 2.03 -4.27
CA GLY A 77 14.50 2.48 -5.52
C GLY A 77 14.56 4.01 -5.62
N ALA A 78 13.59 4.62 -6.30
CA ALA A 78 13.54 6.07 -6.48
C ALA A 78 13.39 6.81 -5.15
N ILE A 79 14.18 7.89 -4.97
CA ILE A 79 14.10 8.77 -3.80
C ILE A 79 12.68 9.36 -3.64
N GLY A 80 12.25 9.61 -2.42
CA GLY A 80 10.90 10.09 -2.10
C GLY A 80 9.86 8.96 -2.17
N TYR A 81 9.80 8.21 -3.26
CA TYR A 81 8.90 7.05 -3.36
C TYR A 81 9.31 5.95 -2.36
N THR A 82 10.57 5.52 -2.42
CA THR A 82 11.11 4.51 -1.49
C THR A 82 10.88 4.92 -0.04
N ASP A 83 11.26 6.14 0.33
CA ASP A 83 11.11 6.67 1.69
C ASP A 83 9.65 6.60 2.16
N SER A 84 8.72 7.02 1.29
CA SER A 84 7.29 7.00 1.61
C SER A 84 6.79 5.56 1.83
N LYS A 85 7.27 4.59 1.04
CA LYS A 85 6.83 3.20 1.11
C LYS A 85 7.44 2.46 2.31
N PHE A 86 8.68 2.78 2.71
CA PHE A 86 9.25 2.35 3.99
C PHE A 86 8.47 2.93 5.18
N ALA A 87 8.09 4.20 5.12
CA ALA A 87 7.28 4.83 6.17
C ALA A 87 5.91 4.16 6.32
N VAL A 88 5.21 3.82 5.23
CA VAL A 88 3.95 3.06 5.25
C VAL A 88 4.12 1.71 5.93
N ARG A 89 5.22 0.99 5.65
CA ARG A 89 5.58 -0.26 6.31
C ARG A 89 5.73 -0.07 7.83
N GLY A 90 6.48 0.96 8.25
CA GLY A 90 6.69 1.28 9.67
C GLY A 90 5.39 1.70 10.37
N MET A 91 4.58 2.56 9.75
CA MET A 91 3.28 2.98 10.29
C MET A 91 2.31 1.80 10.45
N THR A 92 2.33 0.85 9.53
CA THR A 92 1.51 -0.37 9.62
C THR A 92 1.81 -1.14 10.90
N LYS A 93 3.09 -1.37 11.21
CA LYS A 93 3.51 -2.09 12.42
C LYS A 93 3.12 -1.34 13.70
N ALA A 94 3.35 -0.04 13.74
CA ALA A 94 3.00 0.81 14.87
C ALA A 94 1.48 0.80 15.13
N ALA A 95 0.67 1.02 14.09
CA ALA A 95 -0.78 1.01 14.18
C ALA A 95 -1.34 -0.38 14.54
N ALA A 96 -0.74 -1.45 14.06
CA ALA A 96 -1.14 -2.82 14.40
C ALA A 96 -1.02 -3.08 15.91
N LEU A 97 0.09 -2.68 16.52
CA LEU A 97 0.30 -2.83 17.97
C LEU A 97 -0.67 -1.97 18.79
N GLU A 98 -0.89 -0.73 18.36
CA GLU A 98 -1.78 0.21 19.04
C GLU A 98 -3.25 -0.22 18.98
N LEU A 99 -3.70 -0.73 17.82
CA LEU A 99 -5.10 -0.95 17.54
C LEU A 99 -5.59 -2.39 17.80
N ALA A 100 -4.70 -3.34 18.05
CA ALA A 100 -5.05 -4.74 18.26
C ALA A 100 -6.08 -4.96 19.38
N ASN A 101 -5.93 -4.26 20.52
CA ASN A 101 -6.85 -4.37 21.66
C ASN A 101 -8.27 -3.88 21.35
N TYR A 102 -8.49 -3.21 20.21
CA TYR A 102 -9.80 -2.78 19.76
C TYR A 102 -10.40 -3.70 18.69
N GLY A 103 -9.79 -4.86 18.43
CA GLY A 103 -10.21 -5.77 17.37
C GLY A 103 -9.95 -5.23 15.96
N ILE A 104 -8.97 -4.37 15.80
CA ILE A 104 -8.60 -3.77 14.51
C ILE A 104 -7.26 -4.37 14.05
N ARG A 105 -7.25 -4.97 12.86
CA ARG A 105 -6.06 -5.48 12.21
C ARG A 105 -5.49 -4.44 11.25
N VAL A 106 -4.17 -4.35 11.15
CA VAL A 106 -3.50 -3.44 10.23
C VAL A 106 -2.37 -4.19 9.55
N ASN A 107 -2.42 -4.32 8.22
CA ASN A 107 -1.42 -5.04 7.43
C ASN A 107 -0.97 -4.22 6.23
N SER A 108 0.21 -4.52 5.71
CA SER A 108 0.71 -3.93 4.47
C SER A 108 0.82 -4.95 3.35
N VAL A 109 0.51 -4.50 2.13
CA VAL A 109 0.73 -5.24 0.89
C VAL A 109 1.89 -4.58 0.16
N HIS A 110 2.80 -5.40 -0.36
CA HIS A 110 4.01 -4.98 -1.08
C HIS A 110 4.00 -5.55 -2.50
N PRO A 111 3.28 -4.89 -3.44
CA PRO A 111 3.26 -5.33 -4.83
C PRO A 111 4.61 -5.12 -5.50
N GLY A 112 4.95 -6.02 -6.44
CA GLY A 112 5.98 -5.81 -7.44
C GLY A 112 5.51 -4.92 -8.60
N ILE A 113 5.77 -5.36 -9.81
CA ILE A 113 5.36 -4.66 -11.03
C ILE A 113 3.97 -5.16 -11.45
N ILE A 114 3.00 -4.27 -11.44
CA ILE A 114 1.59 -4.55 -11.75
C ILE A 114 1.17 -3.77 -12.99
N ALA A 115 0.49 -4.42 -13.93
CA ALA A 115 0.03 -3.83 -15.19
C ALA A 115 -1.09 -2.80 -14.95
N THR A 116 -0.71 -1.62 -14.48
CA THR A 116 -1.61 -0.50 -14.20
C THR A 116 -1.29 0.69 -15.12
N PRO A 117 -2.21 1.65 -15.30
CA PRO A 117 -1.93 2.87 -16.05
C PRO A 117 -0.70 3.66 -15.55
N MET A 118 -0.29 3.46 -14.30
CA MET A 118 0.91 4.09 -13.73
C MET A 118 2.20 3.67 -14.44
N ILE A 119 2.28 2.42 -14.92
CA ILE A 119 3.50 1.85 -15.53
C ILE A 119 3.32 1.39 -16.97
N MET A 120 2.07 1.24 -17.45
CA MET A 120 1.75 0.80 -18.80
C MET A 120 1.49 1.99 -19.74
N GLN A 121 2.39 2.98 -19.72
CA GLN A 121 2.37 4.11 -20.65
C GLN A 121 3.09 3.71 -21.94
N ASP A 122 2.74 4.33 -23.06
CA ASP A 122 3.28 3.93 -24.38
C ASP A 122 4.82 4.04 -24.44
N ASP A 123 5.39 5.02 -23.77
CA ASP A 123 6.84 5.23 -23.69
C ASP A 123 7.58 4.28 -22.74
N THR A 124 6.88 3.59 -21.85
CA THR A 124 7.48 2.69 -20.85
C THR A 124 7.23 1.20 -21.14
N LYS A 125 6.34 0.87 -22.08
CA LYS A 125 5.89 -0.50 -22.34
C LYS A 125 7.04 -1.47 -22.66
N ASP A 126 7.93 -1.08 -23.56
CA ASP A 126 9.07 -1.92 -23.94
C ASP A 126 10.02 -2.16 -22.76
N ALA A 127 10.27 -1.12 -21.95
CA ALA A 127 11.08 -1.23 -20.75
C ALA A 127 10.45 -2.18 -19.71
N VAL A 128 9.12 -2.10 -19.54
CA VAL A 128 8.36 -3.00 -18.65
C VAL A 128 8.43 -4.45 -19.15
N GLU A 129 8.29 -4.69 -20.45
CA GLU A 129 8.41 -6.03 -21.05
C GLU A 129 9.83 -6.61 -20.89
N GLN A 130 10.87 -5.80 -21.03
CA GLN A 130 12.24 -6.26 -20.79
C GLN A 130 12.47 -6.54 -19.29
N PHE A 131 11.97 -5.67 -18.42
CA PHE A 131 12.06 -5.87 -16.98
C PHE A 131 11.30 -7.14 -16.54
N ALA A 132 10.14 -7.42 -17.13
CA ALA A 132 9.37 -8.63 -16.84
C ALA A 132 10.18 -9.92 -16.99
N LYS A 133 11.13 -9.96 -17.94
CA LYS A 133 12.04 -11.11 -18.14
C LYS A 133 13.01 -11.33 -16.99
N THR A 134 13.27 -10.32 -16.17
CA THR A 134 14.13 -10.41 -14.99
C THR A 134 13.38 -10.93 -13.75
N ILE A 135 12.05 -10.76 -13.72
CA ILE A 135 11.20 -11.27 -12.64
C ILE A 135 11.28 -12.81 -12.62
N PRO A 136 11.40 -13.48 -11.47
CA PRO A 136 11.41 -14.95 -11.43
C PRO A 136 10.20 -15.59 -12.13
N LEU A 137 8.98 -15.07 -11.96
CA LEU A 137 7.78 -15.55 -12.67
C LEU A 137 7.69 -15.10 -14.13
N LYS A 138 8.68 -14.35 -14.67
CA LYS A 138 8.83 -13.96 -16.08
C LYS A 138 7.65 -13.16 -16.66
N ARG A 139 6.91 -12.47 -15.83
CA ARG A 139 5.79 -11.61 -16.23
C ARG A 139 5.53 -10.51 -15.21
N VAL A 140 4.82 -9.46 -15.62
CA VAL A 140 4.16 -8.54 -14.70
C VAL A 140 2.87 -9.18 -14.16
N ALA A 141 2.42 -8.75 -12.99
CA ALA A 141 1.13 -9.19 -12.46
C ALA A 141 -0.03 -8.35 -13.00
N GLN A 142 -1.23 -8.92 -12.97
CA GLN A 142 -2.47 -8.19 -13.25
C GLN A 142 -3.02 -7.57 -11.94
N PRO A 143 -3.77 -6.45 -12.02
CA PRO A 143 -4.36 -5.82 -10.84
C PRO A 143 -5.20 -6.76 -9.98
N GLU A 144 -5.89 -7.71 -10.60
CA GLU A 144 -6.75 -8.71 -9.96
C GLU A 144 -5.97 -9.61 -9.00
N GLU A 145 -4.69 -9.88 -9.28
CA GLU A 145 -3.83 -10.70 -8.42
C GLU A 145 -3.53 -9.99 -7.08
N ILE A 146 -3.47 -8.66 -7.09
CA ILE A 146 -3.34 -7.85 -5.88
C ILE A 146 -4.69 -7.68 -5.18
N SER A 147 -5.77 -7.48 -5.93
CA SER A 147 -7.12 -7.34 -5.39
C SER A 147 -7.56 -8.59 -4.62
N GLY A 148 -7.20 -9.79 -5.09
CA GLY A 148 -7.45 -11.05 -4.39
C GLY A 148 -6.79 -11.08 -2.99
N LEU A 149 -5.54 -10.63 -2.90
CA LEU A 149 -4.83 -10.54 -1.62
C LEU A 149 -5.45 -9.47 -0.70
N ILE A 150 -5.86 -8.33 -1.25
CA ILE A 150 -6.56 -7.28 -0.50
C ILE A 150 -7.89 -7.81 0.04
N LEU A 151 -8.65 -8.55 -0.75
CA LEU A 151 -9.91 -9.16 -0.35
C LEU A 151 -9.71 -10.16 0.82
N PHE A 152 -8.70 -11.03 0.74
CA PHE A 152 -8.30 -11.90 1.85
C PHE A 152 -8.02 -11.10 3.12
N LEU A 153 -7.25 -10.01 3.02
CA LEU A 153 -6.92 -9.17 4.18
C LEU A 153 -8.12 -8.38 4.73
N ALA A 154 -9.10 -8.08 3.88
CA ALA A 154 -10.33 -7.40 4.29
C ALA A 154 -11.32 -8.34 4.99
N SER A 155 -11.24 -9.65 4.75
CA SER A 155 -12.14 -10.67 5.27
C SER A 155 -11.65 -11.27 6.61
N ASP A 156 -12.51 -12.09 7.22
CA ASP A 156 -12.19 -12.84 8.45
C ASP A 156 -11.21 -14.00 8.23
N ASP A 157 -10.95 -14.38 6.96
CA ASP A 157 -9.94 -15.40 6.62
C ASP A 157 -8.54 -14.99 7.09
N SER A 158 -8.30 -13.69 7.26
CA SER A 158 -7.06 -13.13 7.79
C SER A 158 -7.14 -12.71 9.26
N SER A 159 -8.09 -13.27 10.03
CA SER A 159 -8.38 -12.86 11.43
C SER A 159 -7.19 -12.90 12.39
N TYR A 160 -6.18 -13.72 12.09
CA TYR A 160 -4.96 -13.82 12.92
C TYR A 160 -3.76 -13.04 12.32
N SER A 161 -3.99 -12.18 11.31
CA SER A 161 -2.94 -11.42 10.63
C SER A 161 -3.02 -9.94 11.00
N THR A 162 -2.06 -9.44 11.75
CA THR A 162 -1.89 -8.00 12.03
C THR A 162 -0.40 -7.65 12.12
N GLY A 163 -0.01 -6.46 11.67
CA GLY A 163 1.39 -6.02 11.59
C GLY A 163 2.23 -6.75 10.55
N SER A 164 1.61 -7.56 9.71
CA SER A 164 2.26 -8.42 8.73
C SER A 164 2.48 -7.70 7.40
N GLU A 165 3.51 -8.16 6.70
CA GLU A 165 3.90 -7.71 5.36
C GLU A 165 3.55 -8.81 4.35
N PHE A 166 2.68 -8.49 3.40
CA PHE A 166 2.24 -9.42 2.37
C PHE A 166 2.86 -9.03 1.04
N ILE A 167 3.85 -9.80 0.61
CA ILE A 167 4.62 -9.54 -0.61
C ILE A 167 3.97 -10.29 -1.77
N ALA A 168 3.73 -9.58 -2.88
CA ALA A 168 3.20 -10.13 -4.12
C ALA A 168 3.95 -9.51 -5.31
N ASP A 169 5.15 -10.05 -5.59
CA ASP A 169 6.14 -9.42 -6.46
C ASP A 169 6.73 -10.37 -7.54
N GLY A 170 6.18 -11.57 -7.66
CA GLY A 170 6.69 -12.56 -8.61
C GLY A 170 8.08 -13.12 -8.25
N GLY A 171 8.53 -12.93 -6.99
CA GLY A 171 9.80 -13.40 -6.47
C GLY A 171 10.96 -12.39 -6.57
N ILE A 172 10.70 -11.14 -6.93
CA ILE A 172 11.73 -10.10 -7.09
C ILE A 172 12.57 -9.95 -5.81
N THR A 173 11.94 -9.92 -4.63
CA THR A 173 12.62 -9.67 -3.36
C THR A 173 13.01 -10.94 -2.60
N ALA A 174 12.80 -12.11 -3.17
CA ALA A 174 13.19 -13.40 -2.58
C ALA A 174 14.64 -13.80 -2.83
N GLN A 175 15.39 -13.00 -3.58
CA GLN A 175 16.79 -13.25 -4.00
C GLN A 175 17.76 -12.21 -3.41
#